data_d56c37213da4902a7becba421d813b49
#
_entry.id   d56c37213da4902a7becba421d813b49
#
_cell.length_a   1.000
_cell.length_b   1.000
_cell.length_c   1.000
_cell.angle_alpha   90.00
_cell.angle_beta   90.00
_cell.angle_gamma   90.00
#
_symmetry.space_group_name_H-M   'P 1'
#
loop_
_entity.id
_entity.type
_entity.pdbx_description
1 polymer ?
#
loop_
_entity_poly.entity_id
_entity_poly.type
_entity_poly.pdbx_seq_one_letter_code
_entity_poly.pdbx_strand_id
1 'polypeptide(L)'
;MFLIASTTMSALGQAETPADALAKAEADHTATLKREPDNANLYHQRGVVRFFQLKFAESLADFDKFIEMRPNREPYHWQRGLVHYYAGKYKAGRKQFESHQTVNTQDVENAVWHYLCVSKIDGVKAAEKLFIKITSDRRVPLKEIHALFAGKGTEQQVLDAIKSGEPGPAALARNRFYGHLYLGLYFEAQGETKKSADYIAKAAKGHEAHGYMGQVAQVHHEWLQQKFEKKEVKPEK
;
A
#
# COMPACT_ATOMS: atom_id res chain seq x y z
N MET A 1 -28.15 61.47 5.95
CA MET A 1 -27.15 60.94 5.04
C MET A 1 -26.48 59.79 5.72
N PHE A 2 -27.00 58.56 5.54
CA PHE A 2 -26.49 57.33 6.19
C PHE A 2 -25.55 56.62 5.20
N LEU A 3 -24.27 56.56 5.54
CA LEU A 3 -23.30 55.70 4.81
C LEU A 3 -23.50 54.24 5.22
N ILE A 4 -23.88 53.38 4.25
CA ILE A 4 -23.86 51.92 4.41
C ILE A 4 -22.47 51.47 4.02
N ALA A 5 -21.68 51.04 4.99
CA ALA A 5 -20.40 50.39 4.76
C ALA A 5 -20.68 48.93 4.38
N SER A 6 -20.51 48.58 3.10
CA SER A 6 -20.53 47.16 2.66
C SER A 6 -19.20 46.49 3.00
N THR A 7 -19.20 45.64 4.01
CA THR A 7 -18.12 44.74 4.34
C THR A 7 -18.07 43.61 3.31
N THR A 8 -17.10 43.65 2.41
CA THR A 8 -16.76 42.52 1.53
C THR A 8 -16.11 41.44 2.38
N MET A 9 -16.88 40.37 2.67
CA MET A 9 -16.30 39.13 3.20
C MET A 9 -15.35 38.56 2.15
N SER A 10 -14.05 38.65 2.42
CA SER A 10 -13.01 37.92 1.69
C SER A 10 -13.23 36.44 1.89
N ALA A 11 -13.52 35.70 0.82
CA ALA A 11 -13.58 34.24 0.84
C ALA A 11 -12.15 33.74 1.14
N LEU A 12 -11.93 33.31 2.37
CA LEU A 12 -10.73 32.53 2.72
C LEU A 12 -10.78 31.25 1.88
N GLY A 13 -9.88 31.14 0.89
CA GLY A 13 -9.74 29.93 0.10
C GLY A 13 -9.49 28.73 1.04
N GLN A 14 -10.34 27.73 0.95
CA GLN A 14 -10.11 26.47 1.69
C GLN A 14 -8.78 25.88 1.23
N ALA A 15 -7.93 25.48 2.18
CA ALA A 15 -6.69 24.78 1.87
C ALA A 15 -7.02 23.51 1.09
N GLU A 16 -6.28 23.25 -0.01
CA GLU A 16 -6.43 22.05 -0.84
C GLU A 16 -6.20 20.81 0.01
N THR A 17 -7.16 19.89 0.01
CA THR A 17 -7.02 18.62 0.74
C THR A 17 -6.12 17.64 -0.02
N PRO A 18 -5.51 16.63 0.62
CA PRO A 18 -4.79 15.57 -0.08
C PRO A 18 -5.64 14.88 -1.16
N ALA A 19 -6.94 14.70 -0.91
CA ALA A 19 -7.87 14.13 -1.89
C ALA A 19 -8.06 15.03 -3.12
N ASP A 20 -8.16 16.34 -2.91
CA ASP A 20 -8.27 17.33 -4.01
C ASP A 20 -6.99 17.33 -4.85
N ALA A 21 -5.82 17.27 -4.22
CA ALA A 21 -4.53 17.18 -4.89
C ALA A 21 -4.42 15.91 -5.77
N LEU A 22 -4.88 14.76 -5.26
CA LEU A 22 -4.91 13.51 -6.04
C LEU A 22 -5.91 13.60 -7.21
N ALA A 23 -7.10 14.18 -7.00
CA ALA A 23 -8.09 14.34 -8.06
C ALA A 23 -7.58 15.27 -9.16
N LYS A 24 -6.92 16.36 -8.80
CA LYS A 24 -6.28 17.28 -9.73
C LYS A 24 -5.16 16.59 -10.53
N ALA A 25 -4.28 15.85 -9.86
CA ALA A 25 -3.20 15.13 -10.53
C ALA A 25 -3.73 14.09 -11.55
N GLU A 26 -4.80 13.37 -11.22
CA GLU A 26 -5.45 12.45 -12.15
C GLU A 26 -6.01 13.19 -13.39
N ALA A 27 -6.67 14.33 -13.17
CA ALA A 27 -7.22 15.15 -14.24
C ALA A 27 -6.10 15.68 -15.15
N ASP A 28 -5.00 16.20 -14.59
CA ASP A 28 -3.85 16.72 -15.32
C ASP A 28 -3.18 15.62 -16.17
N HIS A 29 -2.93 14.44 -15.61
CA HIS A 29 -2.40 13.29 -16.35
C HIS A 29 -3.36 12.85 -17.46
N THR A 30 -4.67 12.85 -17.21
CA THR A 30 -5.68 12.48 -18.20
C THR A 30 -5.74 13.48 -19.34
N ALA A 31 -5.65 14.79 -19.08
CA ALA A 31 -5.61 15.83 -20.09
C ALA A 31 -4.33 15.74 -20.94
N THR A 32 -3.19 15.44 -20.31
CA THR A 32 -1.92 15.27 -21.01
C THR A 32 -1.92 14.02 -21.89
N LEU A 33 -2.47 12.90 -21.42
CA LEU A 33 -2.60 11.67 -22.20
C LEU A 33 -3.47 11.82 -23.47
N LYS A 34 -4.43 12.76 -23.49
CA LYS A 34 -5.17 13.07 -24.71
C LYS A 34 -4.27 13.68 -25.80
N ARG A 35 -3.21 14.37 -25.42
CA ARG A 35 -2.24 14.98 -26.33
C ARG A 35 -1.06 14.08 -26.62
N GLU A 36 -0.69 13.23 -25.66
CA GLU A 36 0.47 12.35 -25.67
C GLU A 36 0.07 10.90 -25.38
N PRO A 37 -0.77 10.25 -26.22
CA PRO A 37 -1.29 8.91 -25.93
C PRO A 37 -0.21 7.81 -25.88
N ASP A 38 0.95 8.07 -26.51
CA ASP A 38 2.07 7.13 -26.55
C ASP A 38 3.10 7.35 -25.41
N ASN A 39 2.81 8.26 -24.48
CA ASN A 39 3.68 8.49 -23.32
C ASN A 39 3.41 7.46 -22.21
N ALA A 40 4.13 6.36 -22.24
CA ALA A 40 3.98 5.28 -21.26
C ALA A 40 4.09 5.75 -19.80
N ASN A 41 4.97 6.72 -19.51
CA ASN A 41 5.17 7.18 -18.13
C ASN A 41 3.93 7.86 -17.54
N LEU A 42 3.12 8.53 -18.37
CA LEU A 42 1.88 9.16 -17.91
C LEU A 42 0.84 8.12 -17.47
N TYR A 43 0.76 6.96 -18.13
CA TYR A 43 -0.07 5.85 -17.66
C TYR A 43 0.41 5.35 -16.30
N HIS A 44 1.72 5.16 -16.13
CA HIS A 44 2.26 4.76 -14.83
C HIS A 44 1.93 5.80 -13.72
N GLN A 45 2.16 7.08 -13.97
CA GLN A 45 1.89 8.16 -13.01
C GLN A 45 0.41 8.24 -12.65
N ARG A 46 -0.49 8.18 -13.64
CA ARG A 46 -1.93 8.18 -13.40
C ARG A 46 -2.38 6.92 -12.66
N GLY A 47 -1.82 5.77 -12.98
CA GLY A 47 -2.06 4.53 -12.28
C GLY A 47 -1.71 4.61 -10.78
N VAL A 48 -0.57 5.23 -10.43
CA VAL A 48 -0.19 5.50 -9.03
C VAL A 48 -1.21 6.40 -8.34
N VAL A 49 -1.58 7.51 -8.96
CA VAL A 49 -2.57 8.44 -8.40
C VAL A 49 -3.92 7.77 -8.18
N ARG A 50 -4.37 6.95 -9.13
CA ARG A 50 -5.61 6.16 -9.04
C ARG A 50 -5.55 5.11 -7.94
N PHE A 51 -4.41 4.48 -7.73
CA PHE A 51 -4.21 3.56 -6.63
C PHE A 51 -4.40 4.25 -5.28
N PHE A 52 -3.82 5.43 -5.09
CA PHE A 52 -3.96 6.21 -3.85
C PHE A 52 -5.39 6.75 -3.63
N GLN A 53 -6.21 6.79 -4.67
CA GLN A 53 -7.65 7.10 -4.60
C GLN A 53 -8.53 5.84 -4.45
N LEU A 54 -7.96 4.66 -4.19
CA LEU A 54 -8.68 3.38 -4.12
C LEU A 54 -9.40 2.99 -5.44
N LYS A 55 -9.07 3.61 -6.57
CA LYS A 55 -9.57 3.30 -7.91
C LYS A 55 -8.76 2.14 -8.51
N PHE A 56 -8.87 0.95 -7.90
CA PHE A 56 -7.98 -0.18 -8.22
C PHE A 56 -8.14 -0.72 -9.63
N ALA A 57 -9.36 -0.73 -10.18
CA ALA A 57 -9.60 -1.22 -11.53
C ALA A 57 -8.97 -0.29 -12.58
N GLU A 58 -9.13 1.02 -12.42
CA GLU A 58 -8.58 2.05 -13.31
C GLU A 58 -7.06 2.15 -13.18
N SER A 59 -6.52 2.02 -11.95
CA SER A 59 -5.08 1.94 -11.71
C SER A 59 -4.47 0.75 -12.44
N LEU A 60 -5.12 -0.42 -12.35
CA LEU A 60 -4.63 -1.63 -13.00
C LEU A 60 -4.65 -1.49 -14.53
N ALA A 61 -5.70 -0.91 -15.11
CA ALA A 61 -5.77 -0.65 -16.55
C ALA A 61 -4.61 0.25 -17.03
N ASP A 62 -4.26 1.26 -16.25
CA ASP A 62 -3.13 2.14 -16.55
C ASP A 62 -1.77 1.41 -16.43
N PHE A 63 -1.58 0.60 -15.40
CA PHE A 63 -0.35 -0.20 -15.25
C PHE A 63 -0.23 -1.28 -16.32
N ASP A 64 -1.34 -1.90 -16.72
CA ASP A 64 -1.35 -2.86 -17.84
C ASP A 64 -0.96 -2.16 -19.16
N LYS A 65 -1.47 -0.94 -19.40
CA LYS A 65 -1.09 -0.16 -20.58
C LYS A 65 0.39 0.25 -20.55
N PHE A 66 0.91 0.65 -19.37
CA PHE A 66 2.34 0.91 -19.22
C PHE A 66 3.19 -0.32 -19.57
N ILE A 67 2.81 -1.53 -19.11
CA ILE A 67 3.54 -2.76 -19.39
C ILE A 67 3.40 -3.19 -20.85
N GLU A 68 2.23 -3.01 -21.46
CA GLU A 68 2.02 -3.23 -22.91
C GLU A 68 3.04 -2.42 -23.73
N MET A 69 3.24 -1.14 -23.37
CA MET A 69 4.17 -0.24 -24.06
C MET A 69 5.64 -0.44 -23.64
N ARG A 70 5.90 -1.05 -22.51
CA ARG A 70 7.23 -1.25 -21.92
C ARG A 70 7.35 -2.66 -21.29
N PRO A 71 7.27 -3.74 -22.08
CA PRO A 71 7.18 -5.11 -21.54
C PRO A 71 8.40 -5.52 -20.71
N ASN A 72 9.57 -4.96 -20.98
CA ASN A 72 10.80 -5.18 -20.20
C ASN A 72 10.74 -4.57 -18.78
N ARG A 73 9.74 -3.74 -18.48
CA ARG A 73 9.53 -3.14 -17.15
C ARG A 73 8.67 -4.03 -16.26
N GLU A 74 8.06 -5.08 -16.77
CA GLU A 74 7.17 -5.95 -16.03
C GLU A 74 7.80 -6.49 -14.73
N PRO A 75 9.02 -7.08 -14.70
CA PRO A 75 9.60 -7.59 -13.46
C PRO A 75 9.88 -6.51 -12.40
N TYR A 76 10.05 -5.27 -12.84
CA TYR A 76 10.33 -4.13 -11.95
C TYR A 76 9.06 -3.46 -11.41
N HIS A 77 7.87 -3.88 -11.87
CA HIS A 77 6.61 -3.18 -11.57
C HIS A 77 5.86 -3.79 -10.37
N TRP A 78 6.50 -3.80 -9.19
CA TRP A 78 5.91 -4.32 -7.95
C TRP A 78 4.61 -3.60 -7.53
N GLN A 79 4.44 -2.30 -7.87
CA GLN A 79 3.22 -1.55 -7.60
C GLN A 79 1.99 -2.23 -8.26
N ARG A 80 2.15 -2.78 -9.47
CA ARG A 80 1.09 -3.53 -10.14
C ARG A 80 0.69 -4.78 -9.33
N GLY A 81 1.64 -5.42 -8.66
CA GLY A 81 1.38 -6.52 -7.73
C GLY A 81 0.48 -6.09 -6.57
N LEU A 82 0.74 -4.92 -5.96
CA LEU A 82 -0.11 -4.35 -4.93
C LEU A 82 -1.53 -4.11 -5.46
N VAL A 83 -1.67 -3.46 -6.62
CA VAL A 83 -3.00 -3.18 -7.19
C VAL A 83 -3.76 -4.46 -7.49
N HIS A 84 -3.10 -5.51 -7.97
CA HIS A 84 -3.72 -6.84 -8.14
C HIS A 84 -4.29 -7.37 -6.81
N TYR A 85 -3.54 -7.22 -5.71
CA TYR A 85 -4.02 -7.66 -4.38
C TYR A 85 -5.30 -6.93 -3.99
N TYR A 86 -5.31 -5.59 -4.02
CA TYR A 86 -6.49 -4.78 -3.65
C TYR A 86 -7.67 -4.98 -4.61
N ALA A 87 -7.43 -5.26 -5.88
CA ALA A 87 -8.45 -5.60 -6.87
C ALA A 87 -8.98 -7.04 -6.75
N GLY A 88 -8.51 -7.83 -5.78
CA GLY A 88 -8.91 -9.22 -5.59
C GLY A 88 -8.35 -10.19 -6.65
N LYS A 89 -7.44 -9.74 -7.50
CA LYS A 89 -6.80 -10.54 -8.56
C LYS A 89 -5.54 -11.27 -8.03
N TYR A 90 -5.70 -12.02 -6.95
CA TYR A 90 -4.60 -12.62 -6.19
C TYR A 90 -3.65 -13.51 -7.01
N LYS A 91 -4.18 -14.29 -7.97
CA LYS A 91 -3.34 -15.12 -8.86
C LYS A 91 -2.40 -14.28 -9.72
N ALA A 92 -2.87 -13.15 -10.24
CA ALA A 92 -2.05 -12.22 -11.01
C ALA A 92 -1.05 -11.47 -10.11
N GLY A 93 -1.46 -11.04 -8.91
CA GLY A 93 -0.59 -10.45 -7.91
C GLY A 93 0.56 -11.38 -7.52
N ARG A 94 0.25 -12.64 -7.21
CA ARG A 94 1.25 -13.69 -6.95
C ARG A 94 2.30 -13.76 -8.06
N LYS A 95 1.87 -13.88 -9.33
CA LYS A 95 2.78 -13.94 -10.48
C LYS A 95 3.65 -12.68 -10.61
N GLN A 96 3.09 -11.51 -10.33
CA GLN A 96 3.84 -10.25 -10.40
C GLN A 96 4.94 -10.21 -9.32
N PHE A 97 4.68 -10.69 -8.11
CA PHE A 97 5.69 -10.76 -7.06
C PHE A 97 6.73 -11.86 -7.32
N GLU A 98 6.34 -12.98 -7.93
CA GLU A 98 7.26 -14.02 -8.40
C GLU A 98 8.20 -13.46 -9.50
N SER A 99 7.66 -12.67 -10.43
CA SER A 99 8.44 -12.00 -11.46
C SER A 99 9.39 -10.94 -10.85
N HIS A 100 8.91 -10.11 -9.92
CA HIS A 100 9.74 -9.13 -9.22
C HIS A 100 10.89 -9.78 -8.44
N GLN A 101 10.70 -10.98 -7.89
CA GLN A 101 11.74 -11.73 -7.20
C GLN A 101 12.96 -12.02 -8.08
N THR A 102 12.81 -12.05 -9.41
CA THR A 102 13.94 -12.29 -10.34
C THR A 102 14.88 -11.10 -10.44
N VAL A 103 14.42 -9.90 -10.14
CA VAL A 103 15.19 -8.64 -10.23
C VAL A 103 15.47 -7.98 -8.88
N ASN A 104 14.76 -8.40 -7.82
CA ASN A 104 14.97 -7.93 -6.44
C ASN A 104 14.85 -9.12 -5.47
N THR A 105 15.95 -9.86 -5.33
CA THR A 105 15.97 -11.18 -4.68
C THR A 105 15.98 -11.14 -3.16
N GLN A 106 16.26 -10.00 -2.53
CA GLN A 106 16.45 -9.86 -1.08
C GLN A 106 15.54 -8.78 -0.49
N ASP A 107 14.24 -8.90 -0.79
CA ASP A 107 13.22 -7.95 -0.35
C ASP A 107 12.10 -8.65 0.43
N VAL A 108 12.09 -8.43 1.74
CA VAL A 108 11.05 -8.98 2.63
C VAL A 108 9.66 -8.43 2.27
N GLU A 109 9.56 -7.18 1.82
CA GLU A 109 8.27 -6.60 1.42
C GLU A 109 7.67 -7.38 0.24
N ASN A 110 8.48 -7.70 -0.77
CA ASN A 110 8.05 -8.54 -1.89
C ASN A 110 7.58 -9.93 -1.42
N ALA A 111 8.34 -10.56 -0.52
CA ALA A 111 7.99 -11.86 0.04
C ALA A 111 6.65 -11.82 0.79
N VAL A 112 6.40 -10.78 1.59
CA VAL A 112 5.15 -10.62 2.32
C VAL A 112 3.96 -10.42 1.38
N TRP A 113 4.06 -9.54 0.39
CA TRP A 113 2.95 -9.33 -0.55
C TRP A 113 2.67 -10.58 -1.40
N HIS A 114 3.70 -11.35 -1.77
CA HIS A 114 3.52 -12.69 -2.35
C HIS A 114 2.74 -13.61 -1.40
N TYR A 115 3.15 -13.68 -0.12
CA TYR A 115 2.46 -14.48 0.90
C TYR A 115 0.99 -14.10 1.02
N LEU A 116 0.67 -12.80 1.07
CA LEU A 116 -0.71 -12.32 1.15
C LEU A 116 -1.55 -12.78 -0.05
N CYS A 117 -0.99 -12.75 -1.25
CA CYS A 117 -1.68 -13.28 -2.43
C CYS A 117 -1.92 -14.79 -2.31
N VAL A 118 -0.91 -15.56 -1.91
CA VAL A 118 -1.05 -17.02 -1.73
C VAL A 118 -2.05 -17.35 -0.62
N SER A 119 -2.04 -16.62 0.49
CA SER A 119 -2.97 -16.86 1.61
C SER A 119 -4.44 -16.68 1.20
N LYS A 120 -4.72 -15.75 0.30
CA LYS A 120 -6.08 -15.54 -0.25
C LYS A 120 -6.50 -16.61 -1.27
N ILE A 121 -5.55 -17.31 -1.89
CA ILE A 121 -5.83 -18.37 -2.90
C ILE A 121 -5.94 -19.74 -2.22
N ASP A 122 -4.93 -20.11 -1.43
CA ASP A 122 -4.68 -21.45 -0.96
C ASP A 122 -4.62 -21.57 0.58
N GLY A 123 -4.84 -20.43 1.28
CA GLY A 123 -4.81 -20.36 2.74
C GLY A 123 -3.43 -20.14 3.33
N VAL A 124 -3.41 -19.83 4.63
CA VAL A 124 -2.21 -19.45 5.40
C VAL A 124 -1.13 -20.54 5.38
N LYS A 125 -1.51 -21.81 5.60
CA LYS A 125 -0.55 -22.93 5.61
C LYS A 125 0.18 -23.10 4.28
N ALA A 126 -0.51 -22.87 3.16
CA ALA A 126 0.11 -22.90 1.84
C ALA A 126 1.06 -21.70 1.65
N ALA A 127 0.66 -20.53 2.14
CA ALA A 127 1.49 -19.33 2.09
C ALA A 127 2.79 -19.47 2.89
N GLU A 128 2.74 -20.06 4.09
CA GLU A 128 3.93 -20.37 4.89
C GLU A 128 4.88 -21.35 4.16
N LYS A 129 4.32 -22.40 3.57
CA LYS A 129 5.10 -23.40 2.82
C LYS A 129 5.78 -22.81 1.57
N LEU A 130 5.12 -21.90 0.89
CA LEU A 130 5.58 -21.26 -0.34
C LEU A 130 6.28 -19.92 -0.09
N PHE A 131 6.51 -19.55 1.18
CA PHE A 131 7.08 -18.26 1.53
C PHE A 131 8.49 -18.08 0.95
N ILE A 132 8.70 -16.95 0.26
CA ILE A 132 9.97 -16.62 -0.39
C ILE A 132 11.07 -16.48 0.67
N LYS A 133 12.16 -17.19 0.51
CA LYS A 133 13.32 -17.12 1.44
C LYS A 133 14.12 -15.86 1.18
N ILE A 134 14.27 -15.04 2.22
CA ILE A 134 15.11 -13.84 2.23
C ILE A 134 16.17 -13.99 3.32
N THR A 135 17.40 -13.65 3.03
CA THR A 135 18.54 -13.87 3.94
C THR A 135 19.31 -12.61 4.29
N SER A 136 19.15 -11.53 3.53
CA SER A 136 20.04 -10.37 3.66
C SER A 136 19.33 -8.99 3.69
N ASP A 137 18.03 -8.93 3.93
CA ASP A 137 17.36 -7.65 4.16
C ASP A 137 17.78 -7.09 5.53
N ARG A 138 18.44 -5.92 5.51
CA ARG A 138 19.00 -5.29 6.72
C ARG A 138 18.10 -4.23 7.34
N ARG A 139 16.94 -3.97 6.75
CA ARG A 139 15.98 -2.99 7.27
C ARG A 139 15.33 -3.53 8.54
N VAL A 140 15.33 -2.73 9.60
CA VAL A 140 14.67 -3.10 10.88
C VAL A 140 13.18 -2.71 10.81
N PRO A 141 12.25 -3.59 11.25
CA PRO A 141 12.40 -4.94 11.81
C PRO A 141 12.14 -6.07 10.77
N LEU A 142 12.54 -5.90 9.49
CA LEU A 142 12.12 -6.79 8.41
C LEU A 142 12.63 -8.23 8.55
N LYS A 143 13.75 -8.46 9.24
CA LYS A 143 14.21 -9.81 9.57
C LYS A 143 13.21 -10.55 10.46
N GLU A 144 12.73 -9.91 11.50
CA GLU A 144 11.76 -10.47 12.45
C GLU A 144 10.38 -10.62 11.80
N ILE A 145 9.99 -9.69 10.94
CA ILE A 145 8.79 -9.80 10.10
C ILE A 145 8.90 -11.03 9.20
N HIS A 146 10.03 -11.25 8.53
CA HIS A 146 10.23 -12.43 7.70
C HIS A 146 10.12 -13.71 8.52
N ALA A 147 10.71 -13.76 9.72
CA ALA A 147 10.59 -14.91 10.62
C ALA A 147 9.14 -15.16 11.05
N LEU A 148 8.37 -14.10 11.33
CA LEU A 148 6.95 -14.19 11.69
C LEU A 148 6.11 -14.81 10.56
N PHE A 149 6.23 -14.31 9.34
CA PHE A 149 5.51 -14.85 8.19
C PHE A 149 5.95 -16.26 7.78
N ALA A 150 7.17 -16.64 8.13
CA ALA A 150 7.67 -18.01 7.98
C ALA A 150 7.19 -18.99 9.08
N GLY A 151 6.33 -18.56 10.01
CA GLY A 151 5.88 -19.35 11.15
C GLY A 151 6.97 -19.64 12.21
N LYS A 152 8.05 -18.87 12.23
CA LYS A 152 9.24 -19.08 13.09
C LYS A 152 9.49 -17.89 14.03
N GLY A 153 8.69 -16.87 13.97
CA GLY A 153 8.78 -15.67 14.79
C GLY A 153 7.51 -15.39 15.55
N THR A 154 7.55 -14.34 16.38
CA THR A 154 6.41 -13.87 17.15
C THR A 154 6.22 -12.36 16.96
N GLU A 155 4.99 -11.89 17.23
CA GLU A 155 4.68 -10.47 17.30
C GLU A 155 5.61 -9.73 18.24
N GLN A 156 5.86 -10.29 19.43
CA GLN A 156 6.72 -9.65 20.43
C GLN A 156 8.15 -9.44 19.92
N GLN A 157 8.71 -10.41 19.20
CA GLN A 157 10.04 -10.25 18.58
C GLN A 157 10.10 -9.09 17.58
N VAL A 158 9.04 -8.88 16.79
CA VAL A 158 8.95 -7.72 15.89
C VAL A 158 8.90 -6.41 16.68
N LEU A 159 8.09 -6.36 17.76
CA LEU A 159 7.97 -5.16 18.61
C LEU A 159 9.27 -4.84 19.36
N ASP A 160 10.00 -5.85 19.81
CA ASP A 160 11.30 -5.67 20.49
C ASP A 160 12.37 -5.18 19.50
N ALA A 161 12.38 -5.73 18.29
CA ALA A 161 13.31 -5.31 17.25
C ALA A 161 13.15 -3.85 16.84
N ILE A 162 11.93 -3.29 16.86
CA ILE A 162 11.68 -1.86 16.60
C ILE A 162 12.57 -0.95 17.45
N LYS A 163 12.83 -1.34 18.69
CA LYS A 163 13.57 -0.54 19.71
C LYS A 163 15.02 -1.01 19.88
N SER A 164 15.39 -2.13 19.27
CA SER A 164 16.71 -2.73 19.45
C SER A 164 17.82 -1.79 18.97
N GLY A 165 18.90 -1.71 19.75
CA GLY A 165 20.06 -0.88 19.43
C GLY A 165 19.82 0.61 19.69
N GLU A 166 18.82 0.99 20.46
CA GLU A 166 18.50 2.38 20.86
C GLU A 166 18.45 3.35 19.66
N PRO A 167 17.59 3.10 18.67
CA PRO A 167 17.53 3.91 17.45
C PRO A 167 17.14 5.36 17.76
N GLY A 168 17.80 6.31 17.12
CA GLY A 168 17.40 7.72 17.19
C GLY A 168 15.98 7.95 16.63
N PRO A 169 15.37 9.13 16.88
CA PRO A 169 13.95 9.39 16.61
C PRO A 169 13.48 9.03 15.20
N ALA A 170 14.23 9.40 14.16
CA ALA A 170 13.87 9.12 12.77
C ALA A 170 13.93 7.61 12.44
N ALA A 171 14.95 6.91 12.92
CA ALA A 171 15.09 5.47 12.75
C ALA A 171 13.96 4.73 13.51
N LEU A 172 13.66 5.15 14.74
CA LEU A 172 12.58 4.60 15.55
C LEU A 172 11.21 4.78 14.86
N ALA A 173 10.95 5.97 14.29
CA ALA A 173 9.71 6.23 13.55
C ALA A 173 9.58 5.30 12.34
N ARG A 174 10.64 5.15 11.56
CA ARG A 174 10.66 4.21 10.42
C ARG A 174 10.49 2.75 10.85
N ASN A 175 11.19 2.31 11.89
CA ASN A 175 11.08 0.95 12.40
C ASN A 175 9.66 0.66 12.90
N ARG A 176 9.03 1.60 13.60
CA ARG A 176 7.62 1.52 14.04
C ARG A 176 6.68 1.42 12.85
N PHE A 177 6.87 2.24 11.84
CA PHE A 177 6.07 2.21 10.62
C PHE A 177 6.08 0.81 9.98
N TYR A 178 7.26 0.28 9.65
CA TYR A 178 7.38 -1.05 9.06
C TYR A 178 6.84 -2.14 9.97
N GLY A 179 7.18 -2.10 11.27
CA GLY A 179 6.68 -3.07 12.24
C GLY A 179 5.16 -3.10 12.30
N HIS A 180 4.52 -1.94 12.39
CA HIS A 180 3.06 -1.86 12.47
C HIS A 180 2.39 -2.25 11.15
N LEU A 181 2.88 -1.78 9.99
CA LEU A 181 2.32 -2.14 8.70
C LEU A 181 2.31 -3.66 8.51
N TYR A 182 3.45 -4.31 8.71
CA TYR A 182 3.57 -5.74 8.44
C TYR A 182 2.95 -6.62 9.53
N LEU A 183 2.86 -6.17 10.78
CA LEU A 183 2.02 -6.83 11.79
C LEU A 183 0.54 -6.75 11.41
N GLY A 184 0.07 -5.59 10.95
CA GLY A 184 -1.30 -5.44 10.48
C GLY A 184 -1.64 -6.38 9.33
N LEU A 185 -0.78 -6.47 8.32
CA LEU A 185 -0.92 -7.37 7.18
C LEU A 185 -0.86 -8.86 7.60
N TYR A 186 0.01 -9.20 8.56
CA TYR A 186 0.07 -10.55 9.12
C TYR A 186 -1.26 -10.95 9.77
N PHE A 187 -1.79 -10.10 10.66
CA PHE A 187 -3.06 -10.39 11.34
C PHE A 187 -4.26 -10.38 10.39
N GLU A 188 -4.22 -9.60 9.30
CA GLU A 188 -5.23 -9.71 8.24
C GLU A 188 -5.21 -11.11 7.61
N ALA A 189 -4.02 -11.63 7.28
CA ALA A 189 -3.89 -12.96 6.70
C ALA A 189 -4.37 -14.06 7.65
N GLN A 190 -4.16 -13.89 8.98
CA GLN A 190 -4.63 -14.82 10.01
C GLN A 190 -6.13 -14.70 10.32
N GLY A 191 -6.83 -13.70 9.74
CA GLY A 191 -8.25 -13.45 10.02
C GLY A 191 -8.52 -12.69 11.33
N GLU A 192 -7.48 -12.21 12.00
CA GLU A 192 -7.58 -11.42 13.24
C GLU A 192 -7.89 -9.94 12.91
N THR A 193 -9.09 -9.70 12.39
CA THR A 193 -9.50 -8.44 11.76
C THR A 193 -9.32 -7.21 12.65
N LYS A 194 -9.68 -7.30 13.93
CA LYS A 194 -9.55 -6.17 14.87
C LYS A 194 -8.08 -5.81 15.09
N LYS A 195 -7.26 -6.81 15.35
CA LYS A 195 -5.82 -6.62 15.60
C LYS A 195 -5.10 -6.10 14.36
N SER A 196 -5.49 -6.58 13.19
CA SER A 196 -5.04 -6.03 11.90
C SER A 196 -5.37 -4.56 11.79
N ALA A 197 -6.62 -4.16 11.99
CA ALA A 197 -7.07 -2.77 11.90
C ALA A 197 -6.31 -1.85 12.88
N ASP A 198 -6.08 -2.30 14.12
CA ASP A 198 -5.34 -1.55 15.13
C ASP A 198 -3.88 -1.28 14.72
N TYR A 199 -3.21 -2.25 14.12
CA TYR A 199 -1.84 -2.08 13.63
C TYR A 199 -1.77 -1.24 12.37
N ILE A 200 -2.70 -1.44 11.42
CA ILE A 200 -2.78 -0.63 10.20
C ILE A 200 -3.06 0.84 10.52
N ALA A 201 -3.96 1.14 11.46
CA ALA A 201 -4.21 2.52 11.91
C ALA A 201 -2.94 3.19 12.50
N LYS A 202 -2.13 2.41 13.26
CA LYS A 202 -0.84 2.91 13.77
C LYS A 202 0.17 3.18 12.65
N ALA A 203 0.20 2.35 11.60
CA ALA A 203 1.08 2.54 10.44
C ALA A 203 0.63 3.73 9.57
N ALA A 204 -0.68 3.92 9.39
CA ALA A 204 -1.23 5.02 8.60
C ALA A 204 -1.01 6.39 9.28
N LYS A 205 -0.86 6.44 10.61
CA LYS A 205 -0.57 7.69 11.32
C LYS A 205 0.82 8.22 10.99
N GLY A 206 0.90 9.38 10.32
CA GLY A 206 2.17 9.99 9.88
C GLY A 206 2.74 9.30 8.64
N HIS A 207 1.88 8.75 7.80
CA HIS A 207 2.23 8.02 6.58
C HIS A 207 3.06 8.84 5.58
N GLU A 208 2.89 10.17 5.54
CA GLU A 208 3.59 11.07 4.61
C GLU A 208 5.11 10.99 4.75
N ALA A 209 5.61 10.69 5.95
CA ALA A 209 7.05 10.56 6.21
C ALA A 209 7.68 9.29 5.61
N HIS A 210 6.87 8.36 5.07
CA HIS A 210 7.31 7.03 4.65
C HIS A 210 7.16 6.77 3.15
N GLY A 211 7.05 7.83 2.35
CA GLY A 211 7.01 7.75 0.89
C GLY A 211 5.90 6.86 0.35
N TYR A 212 6.20 6.08 -0.68
CA TYR A 212 5.20 5.23 -1.33
C TYR A 212 4.55 4.21 -0.37
N MET A 213 5.34 3.54 0.46
CA MET A 213 4.80 2.56 1.41
C MET A 213 3.97 3.20 2.52
N GLY A 214 4.24 4.46 2.87
CA GLY A 214 3.35 5.24 3.72
C GLY A 214 1.98 5.44 3.08
N GLN A 215 1.93 5.80 1.80
CA GLN A 215 0.67 5.90 1.05
C GLN A 215 -0.04 4.54 0.96
N VAL A 216 0.71 3.43 0.81
CA VAL A 216 0.14 2.07 0.86
C VAL A 216 -0.53 1.79 2.20
N ALA A 217 0.08 2.21 3.31
CA ALA A 217 -0.53 2.05 4.64
C ALA A 217 -1.84 2.84 4.77
N GLN A 218 -1.89 4.07 4.23
CA GLN A 218 -3.10 4.88 4.19
C GLN A 218 -4.19 4.23 3.32
N VAL A 219 -3.84 3.80 2.11
CA VAL A 219 -4.75 3.04 1.22
C VAL A 219 -5.31 1.80 1.92
N HIS A 220 -4.46 1.06 2.62
CA HIS A 220 -4.89 -0.14 3.32
C HIS A 220 -5.84 0.18 4.48
N HIS A 221 -5.56 1.25 5.22
CA HIS A 221 -6.42 1.73 6.30
C HIS A 221 -7.82 2.09 5.79
N GLU A 222 -7.91 2.94 4.77
CA GLU A 222 -9.18 3.36 4.16
C GLU A 222 -9.94 2.19 3.53
N TRP A 223 -9.22 1.28 2.86
CA TRP A 223 -9.82 0.08 2.28
C TRP A 223 -10.43 -0.85 3.33
N LEU A 224 -9.79 -1.01 4.50
CA LEU A 224 -10.37 -1.75 5.62
C LEU A 224 -11.61 -1.07 6.18
N GLN A 225 -11.59 0.26 6.36
CA GLN A 225 -12.75 1.02 6.82
C GLN A 225 -13.95 0.81 5.91
N GLN A 226 -13.78 0.96 4.58
CA GLN A 226 -14.85 0.70 3.62
C GLN A 226 -15.39 -0.73 3.67
N LYS A 227 -14.56 -1.72 4.00
CA LYS A 227 -15.00 -3.11 4.17
C LYS A 227 -15.82 -3.31 5.44
N PHE A 228 -15.49 -2.64 6.53
CA PHE A 228 -16.27 -2.70 7.77
C PHE A 228 -17.63 -2.05 7.59
N GLU A 229 -17.69 -0.85 7.03
CA GLU A 229 -18.95 -0.15 6.76
C GLU A 229 -19.90 -0.98 5.88
N LYS A 230 -19.38 -1.63 4.82
CA LYS A 230 -20.18 -2.51 3.96
C LYS A 230 -20.72 -3.76 4.66
N LYS A 231 -20.05 -4.26 5.70
CA LYS A 231 -20.53 -5.40 6.50
C LYS A 231 -21.63 -5.00 7.47
N GLU A 232 -21.53 -3.82 8.09
CA GLU A 232 -22.56 -3.31 8.99
C GLU A 232 -23.88 -3.00 8.27
N VAL A 233 -23.81 -2.55 7.00
CA VAL A 233 -24.99 -2.24 6.17
C VAL A 233 -25.70 -3.50 5.63
N LYS A 234 -25.03 -4.65 5.60
CA LYS A 234 -25.62 -5.95 5.23
C LYS A 234 -25.51 -6.92 6.41
N PRO A 235 -26.45 -6.90 7.37
CA PRO A 235 -26.53 -7.99 8.35
C PRO A 235 -26.75 -9.31 7.58
N GLU A 236 -25.98 -10.32 7.92
CA GLU A 236 -26.15 -11.68 7.37
C GLU A 236 -27.60 -12.12 7.56
N LYS A 237 -28.24 -12.51 6.43
CA LYS A 237 -29.56 -13.13 6.42
C LYS A 237 -29.43 -14.61 6.72
#